data_df3e17dc44f833f7973ea2d2ffcfb86a
#
_entry.id   df3e17dc44f833f7973ea2d2ffcfb86a
#
_cell.length_a   1.000
_cell.length_b   1.000
_cell.length_c   1.000
_cell.angle_alpha   90.00
_cell.angle_beta   90.00
_cell.angle_gamma   90.00
#
_symmetry.space_group_name_H-M   'P 1'
#
loop_
_entity.id
_entity.type
_entity.pdbx_description
1 polymer ?
#
loop_
_entity_poly.entity_id
_entity_poly.type
_entity_poly.pdbx_seq_one_letter_code
_entity_poly.pdbx_strand_id
1 'polypeptide(L)'
;MTKQENEERLARLKSIVLSMPEKPGSYQYYDENHTIIYVGKAKNLKRRVSSYFHKEVDRYKTKVLVSKIFDISYTVVNTEEDALLLENSLIKK
;
A
#
# COMPACT_ATOMS: atom_id res chain seq x y z
N MET A 1 -8.51 18.88 -0.81
CA MET A 1 -7.58 18.56 -1.92
C MET A 1 -8.25 18.90 -3.25
N THR A 2 -7.57 19.63 -4.12
CA THR A 2 -8.11 19.95 -5.44
C THR A 2 -8.04 18.73 -6.36
N LYS A 3 -8.77 18.79 -7.47
CA LYS A 3 -8.73 17.72 -8.47
C LYS A 3 -7.32 17.49 -8.99
N GLN A 4 -6.59 18.58 -9.26
CA GLN A 4 -5.22 18.49 -9.76
C GLN A 4 -4.29 17.85 -8.72
N GLU A 5 -4.38 18.26 -7.47
CA GLU A 5 -3.59 17.68 -6.38
C GLU A 5 -3.90 16.19 -6.22
N ASN A 6 -5.16 15.80 -6.36
CA ASN A 6 -5.56 14.40 -6.29
C ASN A 6 -4.97 13.59 -7.45
N GLU A 7 -4.97 14.14 -8.66
CA GLU A 7 -4.38 13.48 -9.82
C GLU A 7 -2.88 13.31 -9.65
N GLU A 8 -2.18 14.33 -9.15
CA GLU A 8 -0.75 14.26 -8.87
C GLU A 8 -0.43 13.22 -7.81
N ARG A 9 -1.25 13.17 -6.75
CA ARG A 9 -1.13 12.17 -5.70
C ARG A 9 -1.25 10.76 -6.25
N LEU A 10 -2.29 10.51 -7.05
CA LEU A 10 -2.51 9.20 -7.65
C LEU A 10 -1.39 8.81 -8.61
N ALA A 11 -0.89 9.77 -9.41
CA ALA A 11 0.21 9.52 -10.32
C ALA A 11 1.47 9.12 -9.56
N ARG A 12 1.77 9.83 -8.46
CA ARG A 12 2.92 9.51 -7.61
C ARG A 12 2.78 8.11 -6.99
N LEU A 13 1.60 7.78 -6.46
CA LEU A 13 1.36 6.48 -5.85
C LEU A 13 1.48 5.35 -6.87
N LYS A 14 0.97 5.54 -8.07
CA LYS A 14 1.11 4.56 -9.15
C LYS A 14 2.57 4.37 -9.55
N SER A 15 3.35 5.44 -9.55
CA SER A 15 4.79 5.34 -9.81
C SER A 15 5.50 4.50 -8.76
N ILE A 16 5.15 4.68 -7.47
CA ILE A 16 5.69 3.87 -6.38
C ILE A 16 5.34 2.40 -6.60
N VAL A 17 4.09 2.13 -6.93
CA VAL A 17 3.61 0.75 -7.16
C VAL A 17 4.36 0.10 -8.32
N LEU A 18 4.57 0.82 -9.41
CA LEU A 18 5.29 0.29 -10.56
C LEU A 18 6.75 -0.03 -10.25
N SER A 19 7.34 0.66 -9.28
CA SER A 19 8.72 0.41 -8.85
C SER A 19 8.84 -0.72 -7.83
N MET A 20 7.72 -1.21 -7.30
CA MET A 20 7.74 -2.27 -6.29
C MET A 20 8.21 -3.59 -6.89
N PRO A 21 8.96 -4.40 -6.12
CA PRO A 21 9.39 -5.71 -6.61
C PRO A 21 8.25 -6.72 -6.56
N GLU A 22 8.33 -7.72 -7.44
CA GLU A 22 7.41 -8.86 -7.41
C GLU A 22 7.95 -9.91 -6.45
N LYS A 23 8.02 -9.53 -5.18
CA LYS A 23 8.59 -10.36 -4.11
C LYS A 23 7.69 -10.31 -2.88
N PRO A 24 7.79 -11.31 -1.99
CA PRO A 24 7.03 -11.28 -0.75
C PRO A 24 7.53 -10.20 0.19
N GLY A 25 6.62 -9.65 0.97
CA GLY A 25 6.96 -8.62 1.93
C GLY A 25 5.75 -8.06 2.62
N SER A 26 5.97 -7.00 3.38
CA SER A 26 4.90 -6.22 3.99
C SER A 26 4.88 -4.82 3.40
N TYR A 27 3.72 -4.19 3.45
CA TYR A 27 3.54 -2.84 2.95
C TYR A 27 2.74 -2.01 3.95
N GLN A 28 3.00 -0.71 3.98
CA GLN A 28 2.34 0.23 4.87
C GLN A 28 1.81 1.40 4.05
N TYR A 29 0.58 1.83 4.37
CA TYR A 29 -0.01 3.02 3.78
C TYR A 29 -0.03 4.13 4.82
N TYR A 30 0.31 5.33 4.38
CA TYR A 30 0.36 6.53 5.22
C TYR A 30 -0.64 7.56 4.73
N ASP A 31 -1.20 8.32 5.67
CA ASP A 31 -2.02 9.47 5.32
C ASP A 31 -1.13 10.71 5.11
N GLU A 32 -1.74 11.87 4.89
CA GLU A 32 -1.00 13.12 4.65
C GLU A 32 -0.18 13.57 5.85
N ASN A 33 -0.48 13.08 7.04
CA ASN A 33 0.25 13.38 8.27
C ASN A 33 1.34 12.35 8.57
N HIS A 34 1.63 11.45 7.63
CA HIS A 34 2.59 10.37 7.80
C HIS A 34 2.19 9.37 8.88
N THR A 35 0.90 9.27 9.18
CA THR A 35 0.39 8.29 10.12
C THR A 35 0.06 7.01 9.35
N ILE A 36 0.48 5.86 9.89
CA ILE A 36 0.17 4.57 9.28
C ILE A 36 -1.33 4.31 9.40
N ILE A 37 -2.01 4.14 8.28
CA ILE A 37 -3.44 3.87 8.24
C ILE A 37 -3.76 2.43 7.85
N TYR A 38 -2.77 1.69 7.35
CA TYR A 38 -2.94 0.29 7.00
C TYR A 38 -1.59 -0.42 6.92
N VAL A 39 -1.57 -1.67 7.38
CA VAL A 39 -0.41 -2.55 7.25
C VAL A 39 -0.92 -3.87 6.67
N GLY A 40 -0.23 -4.36 5.65
CA GLY A 40 -0.60 -5.62 5.01
C GLY A 40 0.62 -6.44 4.65
N LYS A 41 0.38 -7.69 4.29
CA LYS A 41 1.41 -8.61 3.80
C LYS A 41 1.03 -9.12 2.43
N ALA A 42 2.02 -9.52 1.64
CA ALA A 42 1.77 -10.02 0.30
C ALA A 42 2.84 -11.03 -0.11
N LYS A 43 2.46 -12.00 -0.92
CA LYS A 43 3.40 -12.91 -1.58
C LYS A 43 4.08 -12.20 -2.75
N ASN A 44 3.40 -11.23 -3.34
CA ASN A 44 3.90 -10.40 -4.44
C ASN A 44 3.46 -8.97 -4.16
N LEU A 45 4.38 -8.15 -3.67
CA LEU A 45 4.10 -6.78 -3.27
C LEU A 45 3.49 -5.95 -4.39
N LYS A 46 4.12 -5.96 -5.56
CA LYS A 46 3.66 -5.17 -6.69
C LYS A 46 2.23 -5.53 -7.10
N ARG A 47 1.96 -6.82 -7.21
CA ARG A 47 0.65 -7.31 -7.61
C ARG A 47 -0.42 -6.97 -6.57
N ARG A 48 -0.11 -7.16 -5.29
CA ARG A 48 -1.06 -6.92 -4.21
C ARG A 48 -1.40 -5.44 -4.09
N VAL A 49 -0.37 -4.60 -4.04
CA VAL A 49 -0.58 -3.15 -3.90
C VAL A 49 -1.25 -2.57 -5.14
N SER A 50 -0.87 -3.03 -6.35
CA SER A 50 -1.53 -2.60 -7.59
C SER A 50 -3.04 -2.84 -7.55
N SER A 51 -3.46 -3.94 -6.93
CA SER A 51 -4.89 -4.30 -6.90
C SER A 51 -5.75 -3.27 -6.18
N TYR A 52 -5.16 -2.50 -5.25
CA TYR A 52 -5.87 -1.43 -4.55
C TYR A 52 -6.20 -0.25 -5.46
N PHE A 53 -5.42 -0.07 -6.53
CA PHE A 53 -5.56 1.06 -7.45
C PHE A 53 -6.23 0.68 -8.76
N HIS A 54 -6.79 -0.52 -8.84
CA HIS A 54 -7.48 -0.98 -10.03
C HIS A 54 -8.81 -0.25 -10.18
N LYS A 55 -9.16 0.11 -11.43
CA LYS A 55 -10.40 0.84 -11.71
C LYS A 55 -11.65 0.04 -11.36
N GLU A 56 -11.54 -1.28 -11.31
CA GLU A 56 -12.67 -2.19 -11.09
C GLU A 56 -12.88 -2.56 -9.62
N VAL A 57 -12.21 -1.87 -8.71
CA VAL A 57 -12.40 -2.15 -7.28
C VAL A 57 -13.75 -1.60 -6.84
N ASP A 58 -14.70 -2.50 -6.58
CA ASP A 58 -16.06 -2.14 -6.21
C ASP A 58 -16.27 -1.99 -4.71
N ARG A 59 -15.32 -2.43 -3.90
CA ARG A 59 -15.48 -2.39 -2.45
C ARG A 59 -15.36 -0.97 -1.93
N TYR A 60 -16.42 -0.50 -1.33
CA TYR A 60 -16.49 0.84 -0.76
C TYR A 60 -15.34 1.10 0.24
N LYS A 61 -15.06 0.12 1.12
CA LYS A 61 -13.99 0.25 2.11
C LYS A 61 -12.62 0.46 1.46
N THR A 62 -12.34 -0.26 0.37
CA THR A 62 -11.08 -0.10 -0.37
C THR A 62 -10.99 1.27 -1.01
N LYS A 63 -12.07 1.76 -1.59
CA LYS A 63 -12.11 3.09 -2.21
C LYS A 63 -11.85 4.18 -1.17
N VAL A 64 -12.45 4.06 0.02
CA VAL A 64 -12.23 5.01 1.12
C VAL A 64 -10.78 4.97 1.57
N LEU A 65 -10.21 3.78 1.73
CA LEU A 65 -8.81 3.62 2.10
C LEU A 65 -7.90 4.30 1.07
N VAL A 66 -8.08 3.97 -0.21
CA VAL A 66 -7.26 4.52 -1.30
C VAL A 66 -7.34 6.05 -1.31
N SER A 67 -8.52 6.62 -1.03
CA SER A 67 -8.68 8.07 -1.00
C SER A 67 -7.86 8.74 0.10
N LYS A 68 -7.48 8.00 1.14
CA LYS A 68 -6.69 8.52 2.27
C LYS A 68 -5.19 8.26 2.13
N ILE A 69 -4.77 7.39 1.22
CA ILE A 69 -3.36 7.07 1.06
C ILE A 69 -2.62 8.26 0.48
N PHE A 70 -1.61 8.72 1.20
CA PHE A 70 -0.73 9.80 0.74
C PHE A 70 0.66 9.27 0.38
N ASP A 71 1.09 8.19 1.03
CA ASP A 71 2.39 7.58 0.77
C ASP A 71 2.34 6.08 1.03
N ILE A 72 3.28 5.34 0.45
CA ILE A 72 3.38 3.90 0.56
C ILE A 72 4.84 3.53 0.84
N SER A 73 5.06 2.65 1.82
CA SER A 73 6.37 2.04 2.02
C SER A 73 6.22 0.52 2.05
N TYR A 74 7.33 -0.18 1.88
CA TYR A 74 7.31 -1.63 1.89
C TYR A 74 8.64 -2.20 2.36
N THR A 75 8.60 -3.46 2.84
CA THR A 75 9.79 -4.19 3.24
C THR A 75 9.75 -5.56 2.55
N VAL A 76 10.79 -5.88 1.80
CA VAL A 76 10.91 -7.19 1.16
C VAL A 76 11.44 -8.19 2.18
N VAL A 77 10.86 -9.39 2.20
CA VAL A 77 11.32 -10.49 3.06
C VAL A 77 11.61 -11.71 2.20
N ASN A 78 12.33 -12.67 2.77
CA ASN A 78 12.77 -13.83 2.03
C ASN A 78 11.66 -14.86 1.81
N THR A 79 10.70 -14.92 2.75
CA THR A 79 9.62 -15.89 2.69
C THR A 79 8.31 -15.24 3.15
N GLU A 80 7.20 -15.91 2.82
CA GLU A 80 5.87 -15.50 3.27
C GLU A 80 5.77 -15.52 4.81
N GLU A 81 6.45 -16.46 5.43
CA GLU A 81 6.50 -16.56 6.89
C GLU A 81 7.15 -15.33 7.52
N ASP A 82 8.25 -14.86 6.95
CA ASP A 82 8.91 -13.64 7.39
C ASP A 82 8.00 -12.42 7.25
N ALA A 83 7.23 -12.36 6.16
CA ALA A 83 6.27 -11.28 5.96
C ALA A 83 5.20 -11.27 7.05
N LEU A 84 4.73 -12.45 7.45
CA LEU A 84 3.74 -12.59 8.51
C LEU A 84 4.30 -12.11 9.86
N LEU A 85 5.51 -12.49 10.18
CA LEU A 85 6.17 -12.07 11.42
C LEU A 85 6.38 -10.56 11.45
N LEU A 86 6.77 -9.98 10.34
CA LEU A 86 6.98 -8.55 10.24
C LEU A 86 5.68 -7.78 10.42
N GLU A 87 4.59 -8.25 9.84
CA GLU A 87 3.28 -7.67 10.01
C GLU A 87 2.85 -7.68 11.47
N ASN A 88 3.02 -8.81 12.15
CA ASN A 88 2.69 -8.93 13.57
C ASN A 88 3.50 -7.96 14.42
N SER A 89 4.77 -7.80 14.12
CA SER A 89 5.64 -6.88 14.85
C SER A 89 5.14 -5.43 14.72
N LEU A 90 4.65 -5.04 13.56
CA LEU A 90 4.14 -3.70 13.32
C LEU A 90 2.80 -3.45 14.01
N ILE A 91 1.94 -4.46 14.05
CA ILE A 91 0.60 -4.34 14.62
C ILE A 91 0.61 -4.35 16.13
N LYS A 92 1.49 -5.10 16.74
CA LYS A 92 1.56 -5.27 18.20
C LYS A 92 2.15 -4.09 18.95
N LYS A 93 2.55 -3.09 18.25
CA LYS A 93 2.97 -1.86 18.89
C LYS A 93 1.76 -1.12 19.44
#